data_410fb77389c710e6e87d1a18b36bb692
#
_entry.id   410fb77389c710e6e87d1a18b36bb692
#
_cell.length_a   1.000
_cell.length_b   1.000
_cell.length_c   1.000
_cell.angle_alpha   90.00
_cell.angle_beta   90.00
_cell.angle_gamma   90.00
#
_symmetry.space_group_name_H-M   'P 1'
#
loop_
_entity.id
_entity.type
_entity.pdbx_description
1 polymer ?
#
loop_
_entity_poly.entity_id
_entity_poly.type
_entity_poly.pdbx_seq_one_letter_code
_entity_poly.pdbx_strand_id
1 'polypeptide(L)'
;MTQKRISKAQWEEIGKYNPASKWIRPFCNYYLEETEGGNYRRRSEVKLWFFALLFIPLHLLKALYLLWDGGLKEFEIESRYLGSDFLGYGSISWERANKIWEEA
;
A
#
# COMPACT_ATOMS: atom_id res chain seq x y z
N MET A 1 7.23 13.94 -2.79
CA MET A 1 7.54 13.00 -1.71
C MET A 1 8.46 11.90 -2.21
N THR A 2 9.41 11.48 -1.38
CA THR A 2 10.36 10.43 -1.74
C THR A 2 9.86 9.09 -1.24
N GLN A 3 10.04 8.06 -2.04
CA GLN A 3 9.55 6.73 -1.77
C GLN A 3 10.70 5.74 -1.97
N LYS A 4 10.90 4.82 -1.04
CA LYS A 4 11.93 3.79 -1.13
C LYS A 4 11.30 2.41 -1.03
N ARG A 5 11.77 1.49 -1.87
CA ARG A 5 11.31 0.11 -1.83
C ARG A 5 11.92 -0.61 -0.64
N ILE A 6 11.08 -1.33 0.08
CA ILE A 6 11.49 -2.12 1.25
C ILE A 6 11.04 -3.57 1.06
N SER A 7 11.57 -4.48 1.88
CA SER A 7 11.16 -5.87 1.85
C SER A 7 9.83 -6.07 2.56
N LYS A 8 9.19 -7.20 2.27
CA LYS A 8 7.95 -7.60 2.95
C LYS A 8 8.16 -7.69 4.46
N ALA A 9 9.29 -8.29 4.89
CA ALA A 9 9.60 -8.41 6.31
C ALA A 9 9.75 -7.05 6.99
N GLN A 10 10.44 -6.11 6.35
CA GLN A 10 10.58 -4.75 6.84
C GLN A 10 9.24 -4.03 6.94
N TRP A 11 8.39 -4.20 5.94
CA TRP A 11 7.07 -3.59 5.94
C TRP A 11 6.20 -4.12 7.09
N GLU A 12 6.24 -5.43 7.34
CA GLU A 12 5.49 -6.05 8.44
C GLU A 12 6.02 -5.67 9.81
N GLU A 13 7.33 -5.44 9.94
CA GLU A 13 7.98 -5.03 11.19
C GLU A 13 7.55 -3.63 11.63
N ILE A 14 7.34 -2.73 10.70
CA ILE A 14 7.09 -1.32 10.99
C ILE A 14 5.75 -1.12 11.70
N GLY A 15 4.77 -1.93 11.37
CA GLY A 15 3.44 -1.76 11.94
C GLY A 15 2.59 -3.01 11.78
N LYS A 16 1.33 -2.89 12.16
CA LYS A 16 0.40 -4.02 12.12
C LYS A 16 -0.07 -4.31 10.70
N TYR A 17 -0.37 -5.56 10.43
CA TYR A 17 -0.91 -5.99 9.16
C TYR A 17 -2.19 -6.80 9.39
N ASN A 18 -3.03 -6.85 8.37
CA ASN A 18 -4.29 -7.61 8.41
C ASN A 18 -3.99 -9.08 8.12
N PRO A 19 -4.27 -10.00 9.07
CA PRO A 19 -4.03 -11.44 8.84
C PRO A 19 -4.76 -12.01 7.63
N ALA A 20 -5.91 -11.44 7.27
CA ALA A 20 -6.68 -11.88 6.11
C ALA A 20 -5.97 -11.61 4.79
N SER A 21 -4.97 -10.74 4.80
CA SER A 21 -4.23 -10.37 3.59
C SER A 21 -3.08 -11.33 3.24
N LYS A 22 -2.83 -12.36 4.04
CA LYS A 22 -1.64 -13.23 3.89
C LYS A 22 -1.52 -13.88 2.51
N TRP A 23 -2.62 -14.16 1.85
CA TRP A 23 -2.62 -14.79 0.53
C TRP A 23 -2.18 -13.84 -0.58
N ILE A 24 -2.39 -12.55 -0.39
CA ILE A 24 -2.09 -11.52 -1.39
C ILE A 24 -0.71 -10.90 -1.17
N ARG A 25 -0.23 -10.87 0.07
CA ARG A 25 1.04 -10.24 0.41
C ARG A 25 2.25 -10.70 -0.44
N PRO A 26 2.38 -11.98 -0.84
CA PRO A 26 3.48 -12.38 -1.72
C PRO A 26 3.46 -11.75 -3.10
N PHE A 27 2.32 -11.22 -3.53
CA PHE A 27 2.14 -10.63 -4.85
C PHE A 27 2.21 -9.10 -4.82
N CYS A 28 2.75 -8.52 -3.76
CA CYS A 28 2.84 -7.09 -3.58
C CYS A 28 4.27 -6.59 -3.54
N ASN A 29 4.46 -5.36 -3.98
CA ASN A 29 5.67 -4.58 -3.73
C ASN A 29 5.40 -3.69 -2.52
N TYR A 30 6.43 -3.43 -1.72
CA TYR A 30 6.30 -2.67 -0.49
C TYR A 30 7.20 -1.45 -0.53
N TYR A 31 6.69 -0.33 -0.04
CA TYR A 31 7.38 0.95 -0.08
C TYR A 31 7.25 1.67 1.25
N LEU A 32 8.27 2.42 1.60
CA LEU A 32 8.24 3.38 2.69
C LEU A 32 8.30 4.76 2.08
N GLU A 33 7.29 5.58 2.36
CA GLU A 33 7.14 6.91 1.79
C GLU A 33 7.36 7.94 2.88
N GLU A 34 8.23 8.91 2.60
CA GLU A 34 8.45 10.04 3.49
C GLU A 34 7.37 11.09 3.26
N THR A 35 6.69 11.47 4.34
CA THR A 35 5.68 12.52 4.32
C THR A 35 6.26 13.83 4.84
N GLU A 36 5.53 14.91 4.72
CA GLU A 36 5.92 16.20 5.28
C GLU A 36 6.06 16.10 6.80
N GLY A 37 7.03 16.82 7.36
CA GLY A 37 7.27 16.82 8.80
C GLY A 37 8.15 15.69 9.30
N GLY A 38 8.80 14.94 8.40
CA GLY A 38 9.74 13.89 8.78
C GLY A 38 9.07 12.57 9.18
N ASN A 39 7.79 12.43 8.93
CA ASN A 39 7.05 11.21 9.20
C ASN A 39 7.13 10.26 8.01
N TYR A 40 6.81 8.98 8.26
CA TYR A 40 6.81 7.96 7.23
C TYR A 40 5.44 7.31 7.11
N ARG A 41 5.13 6.83 5.91
CA ARG A 41 3.90 6.10 5.65
C ARG A 41 4.23 4.84 4.87
N ARG A 42 3.61 3.73 5.25
CA ARG A 42 3.74 2.49 4.49
C ARG A 42 2.84 2.52 3.27
N ARG A 43 3.38 2.00 2.17
CA ARG A 43 2.60 1.78 0.96
C ARG A 43 2.82 0.38 0.45
N SER A 44 1.81 -0.19 -0.17
CA SER A 44 1.92 -1.44 -0.90
C SER A 44 1.29 -1.28 -2.26
N GLU A 45 1.87 -1.97 -3.24
CA GLU A 45 1.36 -1.98 -4.61
C GLU A 45 1.24 -3.42 -5.06
N VAL A 46 0.08 -3.79 -5.61
CA VAL A 46 -0.14 -5.15 -6.11
C VAL A 46 0.64 -5.32 -7.41
N LYS A 47 1.55 -6.30 -7.45
CA LYS A 47 2.40 -6.57 -8.61
C LYS A 47 1.61 -6.91 -9.85
N LEU A 48 0.56 -7.72 -9.67
CA LEU A 48 -0.29 -8.16 -10.77
C LEU A 48 -1.59 -7.38 -10.70
N TRP A 49 -1.80 -6.54 -11.69
CA TRP A 49 -2.96 -5.64 -11.71
C TRP A 49 -4.29 -6.35 -11.52
N PHE A 50 -4.45 -7.54 -12.08
CA PHE A 50 -5.70 -8.27 -11.96
C PHE A 50 -6.01 -8.71 -10.53
N PHE A 51 -5.01 -8.88 -9.66
CA PHE A 51 -5.26 -9.14 -8.24
C PHE A 51 -5.91 -7.95 -7.54
N ALA A 52 -5.60 -6.73 -7.99
CA ALA A 52 -6.25 -5.54 -7.46
C ALA A 52 -7.77 -5.57 -7.74
N LEU A 53 -8.17 -6.18 -8.84
CA LEU A 53 -9.58 -6.32 -9.19
C LEU A 53 -10.37 -7.17 -8.18
N LEU A 54 -9.69 -8.06 -7.45
CA LEU A 54 -10.33 -8.87 -6.42
C LEU A 54 -10.85 -8.03 -5.24
N PHE A 55 -10.31 -6.82 -5.08
CA PHE A 55 -10.75 -5.90 -4.04
C PHE A 55 -11.93 -5.02 -4.48
N ILE A 56 -12.29 -5.06 -5.76
CA ILE A 56 -13.39 -4.26 -6.29
C ILE A 56 -14.72 -4.51 -5.57
N PRO A 57 -15.10 -5.76 -5.22
CA PRO A 57 -16.35 -5.97 -4.48
C PRO A 57 -16.42 -5.20 -3.16
N LEU A 58 -15.28 -4.98 -2.51
CA LEU A 58 -15.20 -4.22 -1.26
C LEU A 58 -15.20 -2.70 -1.50
N HIS A 59 -14.76 -2.28 -2.69
CA HIS A 59 -14.60 -0.88 -3.04
C HIS A 59 -15.33 -0.51 -4.33
N LEU A 60 -16.36 -1.28 -4.69
CA LEU A 60 -17.05 -1.15 -5.95
C LEU A 60 -17.56 0.27 -6.22
N LEU A 61 -18.20 0.87 -5.24
CA LEU A 61 -18.73 2.22 -5.40
C LEU A 61 -17.62 3.24 -5.63
N LYS A 62 -16.51 3.10 -4.92
CA LYS A 62 -15.35 3.97 -5.08
C LYS A 62 -14.71 3.77 -6.45
N ALA A 63 -14.54 2.52 -6.88
CA ALA A 63 -13.95 2.21 -8.18
C ALA A 63 -14.80 2.77 -9.34
N LEU A 64 -16.11 2.60 -9.28
CA LEU A 64 -17.03 3.13 -10.28
C LEU A 64 -17.02 4.66 -10.32
N TYR A 65 -16.97 5.28 -9.14
CA TYR A 65 -16.90 6.73 -9.03
C TYR A 65 -15.62 7.26 -9.69
N LEU A 66 -14.48 6.64 -9.40
CA LEU A 66 -13.20 7.04 -9.98
C LEU A 66 -13.15 6.85 -11.48
N LEU A 67 -13.73 5.76 -11.98
CA LEU A 67 -13.81 5.52 -13.43
C LEU A 67 -14.68 6.56 -14.13
N TRP A 68 -15.76 6.96 -13.48
CA TRP A 68 -16.67 7.97 -14.02
C TRP A 68 -16.07 9.37 -14.01
N ASP A 69 -15.46 9.76 -12.89
CA ASP A 69 -15.00 11.13 -12.64
C ASP A 69 -13.56 11.37 -13.12
N GLY A 70 -12.65 10.46 -12.78
CA GLY A 70 -11.22 10.60 -13.08
C GLY A 70 -10.72 9.88 -14.33
N GLY A 71 -11.54 9.03 -14.92
CA GLY A 71 -11.18 8.27 -16.09
C GLY A 71 -10.36 7.01 -15.79
N LEU A 72 -9.98 6.30 -16.86
CA LEU A 72 -9.30 5.01 -16.76
C LEU A 72 -7.95 5.08 -16.04
N LYS A 73 -7.22 6.16 -16.26
CA LYS A 73 -5.91 6.34 -15.63
C LYS A 73 -6.01 6.41 -14.11
N GLU A 74 -6.96 7.18 -13.60
CA GLU A 74 -7.19 7.29 -12.15
C GLU A 74 -7.67 5.96 -11.57
N PHE A 75 -8.52 5.26 -12.28
CA PHE A 75 -8.97 3.94 -11.90
C PHE A 75 -7.79 2.97 -11.78
N GLU A 76 -6.87 2.99 -12.75
CA GLU A 76 -5.69 2.12 -12.75
C GLU A 76 -4.77 2.42 -11.57
N ILE A 77 -4.50 3.70 -11.30
CA ILE A 77 -3.65 4.11 -10.18
C ILE A 77 -4.26 3.66 -8.85
N GLU A 78 -5.54 3.90 -8.64
CA GLU A 78 -6.23 3.49 -7.42
C GLU A 78 -6.28 1.97 -7.28
N SER A 79 -6.43 1.25 -8.39
CA SER A 79 -6.42 -0.23 -8.35
C SER A 79 -5.09 -0.79 -7.88
N ARG A 80 -3.97 -0.15 -8.20
CA ARG A 80 -2.65 -0.56 -7.71
C ARG A 80 -2.53 -0.44 -6.20
N TYR A 81 -3.07 0.63 -5.64
CA TYR A 81 -2.95 0.92 -4.20
C TYR A 81 -4.19 0.54 -3.40
N LEU A 82 -5.17 -0.06 -4.07
CA LEU A 82 -6.44 -0.41 -3.44
C LEU A 82 -6.30 -1.31 -2.22
N GLY A 83 -5.31 -2.20 -2.27
CA GLY A 83 -5.06 -3.12 -1.18
C GLY A 83 -4.24 -2.55 -0.02
N SER A 84 -3.72 -1.32 -0.13
CA SER A 84 -2.83 -0.77 0.91
C SER A 84 -3.49 -0.74 2.29
N ASP A 85 -4.72 -0.23 2.36
CA ASP A 85 -5.46 -0.17 3.62
C ASP A 85 -5.90 -1.56 4.09
N PHE A 86 -6.19 -2.44 3.16
CA PHE A 86 -6.54 -3.83 3.47
C PHE A 86 -5.35 -4.60 4.02
N LEU A 87 -4.16 -4.39 3.44
CA LEU A 87 -2.95 -5.12 3.83
C LEU A 87 -2.45 -4.71 5.20
N GLY A 88 -2.55 -3.43 5.56
CA GLY A 88 -1.99 -2.93 6.81
C GLY A 88 -2.92 -1.99 7.54
N TYR A 89 -2.76 -1.92 8.87
CA TYR A 89 -3.52 -1.00 9.71
C TYR A 89 -2.69 -0.59 10.92
N GLY A 90 -3.14 0.46 11.59
CA GLY A 90 -2.51 0.95 12.81
C GLY A 90 -1.36 1.90 12.56
N SER A 91 -0.71 2.31 13.65
CA SER A 91 0.41 3.23 13.60
C SER A 91 1.69 2.52 13.23
N ILE A 92 2.56 3.20 12.51
CA ILE A 92 3.89 2.67 12.23
C ILE A 92 4.85 3.07 13.35
N SER A 93 5.86 2.22 13.59
CA SER A 93 6.95 2.52 14.49
C SER A 93 7.94 3.46 13.79
N TRP A 94 7.97 4.71 14.19
CA TRP A 94 8.80 5.71 13.52
C TRP A 94 10.29 5.47 13.70
N GLU A 95 10.72 4.97 14.86
CA GLU A 95 12.11 4.62 15.08
C GLU A 95 12.59 3.54 14.12
N ARG A 96 11.79 2.50 13.97
CA ARG A 96 12.11 1.41 13.06
C ARG A 96 11.99 1.84 11.61
N ALA A 97 11.00 2.65 11.28
CA ALA A 97 10.82 3.20 9.94
C ALA A 97 12.01 4.07 9.53
N ASN A 98 12.48 4.90 10.44
CA ASN A 98 13.64 5.76 10.20
C ASN A 98 14.91 4.94 9.94
N LYS A 99 15.12 3.89 10.73
CA LYS A 99 16.26 2.99 10.56
C LYS A 99 16.21 2.27 9.20
N ILE A 100 15.04 1.77 8.84
CA ILE A 100 14.83 1.09 7.55
C ILE A 100 15.05 2.08 6.40
N TRP A 101 14.57 3.30 6.55
CA TRP A 101 14.76 4.35 5.55
C TRP A 101 16.24 4.63 5.29
N GLU A 102 17.03 4.70 6.34
CA GLU A 102 18.48 4.92 6.23
C GLU A 102 19.19 3.74 5.58
N GLU A 103 18.75 2.52 5.86
CA GLU A 103 19.32 1.29 5.28
C GLU A 103 18.92 1.09 3.81
N ALA A 104 17.79 1.61 3.41
CA ALA A 104 17.30 1.47 2.03
C ALA A 104 17.98 2.45 1.03
#